data_6810b1f3213f399875556c2cca577f69
#
_entry.id   6810b1f3213f399875556c2cca577f69
#
_cell.length_a   1.000
_cell.length_b   1.000
_cell.length_c   1.000
_cell.angle_alpha   90.00
_cell.angle_beta   90.00
_cell.angle_gamma   90.00
#
_symmetry.space_group_name_H-M   'P 1'
#
loop_
_entity.id
_entity.type
_entity.pdbx_description
1 polymer ?
#
loop_
_entity_poly.entity_id
_entity_poly.type
_entity_poly.pdbx_seq_one_letter_code
_entity_poly.pdbx_strand_id
1 'polypeptide(L)'
;MLARRIVAKHVTQTTALAMLGATAVLAGLQVLFTYLGELGSLKDGYGAWDALKYVLWGAPNYLYEILPISALIGAVLGLGTLASNSELIVMRSVGVSLWRIVGWVIRSALLLVVLSFALSEWVIPYTNEQAKSVKSASKAAQLGEVRGYWTREGQRFIYIDYANS
;
A
#
# COMPACT_ATOMS: atom_id res chain seq x y z
N MET A 1 37.42 -10.08 -9.33
CA MET A 1 36.01 -10.49 -9.26
C MET A 1 35.31 -10.07 -7.95
N LEU A 2 35.98 -10.12 -6.80
CA LEU A 2 35.41 -9.73 -5.48
C LEU A 2 34.95 -8.27 -5.38
N ALA A 3 35.79 -7.31 -5.80
CA ALA A 3 35.46 -5.88 -5.77
C ALA A 3 34.15 -5.56 -6.51
N ARG A 4 33.93 -6.21 -7.65
CA ARG A 4 32.74 -6.01 -8.47
C ARG A 4 31.46 -6.52 -7.80
N ARG A 5 31.53 -7.60 -7.01
CA ARG A 5 30.41 -8.12 -6.22
C ARG A 5 30.05 -7.18 -5.06
N ILE A 6 31.06 -6.58 -4.44
CA ILE A 6 30.86 -5.64 -3.31
C ILE A 6 30.16 -4.38 -3.83
N VAL A 7 30.63 -3.81 -4.93
CA VAL A 7 29.99 -2.63 -5.54
C VAL A 7 28.55 -2.92 -5.95
N ALA A 8 28.31 -4.05 -6.62
CA ALA A 8 26.96 -4.45 -7.00
C ALA A 8 26.01 -4.58 -5.78
N LYS A 9 26.49 -5.21 -4.70
CA LYS A 9 25.74 -5.35 -3.46
C LYS A 9 25.43 -4.00 -2.85
N HIS A 10 26.41 -3.11 -2.79
CA HIS A 10 26.23 -1.75 -2.23
C HIS A 10 25.20 -0.95 -3.03
N VAL A 11 25.29 -0.88 -4.35
CA VAL A 11 24.31 -0.17 -5.19
C VAL A 11 22.91 -0.77 -5.01
N THR A 12 22.78 -2.10 -5.06
CA THR A 12 21.49 -2.78 -4.87
C THR A 12 20.92 -2.50 -3.49
N GLN A 13 21.71 -2.52 -2.43
CA GLN A 13 21.24 -2.23 -1.07
C GLN A 13 20.83 -0.77 -0.90
N THR A 14 21.63 0.18 -1.36
CA THR A 14 21.32 1.61 -1.26
C THR A 14 20.01 1.93 -2.00
N THR A 15 19.86 1.44 -3.23
CA THR A 15 18.63 1.65 -3.99
C THR A 15 17.44 0.92 -3.40
N ALA A 16 17.60 -0.30 -2.89
CA ALA A 16 16.53 -1.04 -2.22
C ALA A 16 16.07 -0.34 -0.94
N LEU A 17 17.00 0.15 -0.11
CA LEU A 17 16.68 0.92 1.09
C LEU A 17 15.96 2.22 0.76
N ALA A 18 16.39 2.94 -0.29
CA ALA A 18 15.71 4.14 -0.75
C ALA A 18 14.28 3.84 -1.24
N MET A 19 14.08 2.73 -1.97
CA MET A 19 12.75 2.28 -2.41
C MET A 19 11.85 1.90 -1.22
N LEU A 20 12.38 1.17 -0.25
CA LEU A 20 11.64 0.82 0.96
C LEU A 20 11.30 2.06 1.79
N GLY A 21 12.23 3.01 1.92
CA GLY A 21 11.98 4.29 2.59
C GLY A 21 10.89 5.10 1.91
N ALA A 22 10.94 5.22 0.57
CA ALA A 22 9.89 5.88 -0.20
C ALA A 22 8.54 5.18 -0.02
N THR A 23 8.51 3.84 -0.05
CA THR A 23 7.29 3.05 0.20
C THR A 23 6.72 3.33 1.59
N ALA A 24 7.56 3.34 2.62
CA ALA A 24 7.12 3.57 4.00
C ALA A 24 6.52 4.97 4.18
N VAL A 25 7.15 6.00 3.60
CA VAL A 25 6.65 7.39 3.66
C VAL A 25 5.32 7.52 2.92
N LEU A 26 5.24 7.05 1.68
CA LEU A 26 4.02 7.15 0.88
C LEU A 26 2.88 6.33 1.48
N ALA A 27 3.15 5.12 1.96
CA ALA A 27 2.15 4.29 2.63
C ALA A 27 1.65 4.93 3.93
N GLY A 28 2.54 5.51 4.72
CA GLY A 28 2.17 6.25 5.93
C GLY A 28 1.24 7.43 5.62
N LEU A 29 1.56 8.22 4.59
CA LEU A 29 0.69 9.30 4.13
C LEU A 29 -0.66 8.80 3.63
N GLN A 30 -0.67 7.72 2.85
CA GLN A 30 -1.90 7.12 2.33
C GLN A 30 -2.82 6.65 3.47
N VAL A 31 -2.27 5.91 4.44
CA VAL A 31 -3.00 5.46 5.63
C VAL A 31 -3.56 6.65 6.41
N LEU A 32 -2.76 7.70 6.60
CA LEU A 32 -3.17 8.91 7.31
C LEU A 32 -4.33 9.62 6.59
N PHE A 33 -4.21 9.86 5.28
CA PHE A 33 -5.26 10.53 4.51
C PHE A 33 -6.53 9.68 4.42
N THR A 34 -6.40 8.36 4.27
CA THR A 34 -7.56 7.46 4.27
C THR A 34 -8.27 7.48 5.62
N TYR A 35 -7.51 7.48 6.74
CA TYR A 35 -8.08 7.57 8.07
C TYR A 35 -8.81 8.90 8.29
N LEU A 36 -8.21 10.02 7.89
CA LEU A 36 -8.86 11.33 7.96
C LEU A 36 -10.14 11.37 7.12
N GLY A 37 -10.15 10.75 5.95
CA GLY A 37 -11.34 10.62 5.11
C GLY A 37 -12.45 9.79 5.77
N GLU A 38 -12.10 8.69 6.42
CA GLU A 38 -13.06 7.86 7.17
C GLU A 38 -13.61 8.60 8.42
N LEU A 39 -12.82 9.46 9.06
CA LEU A 39 -13.31 10.28 10.17
C LEU A 39 -14.40 11.27 9.73
N GLY A 40 -14.36 11.74 8.49
CA GLY A 40 -15.42 12.58 7.90
C GLY A 40 -16.74 11.82 7.64
N SER A 41 -16.71 10.50 7.66
CA SER A 41 -17.88 9.62 7.43
C SER A 41 -18.43 8.96 8.69
N LEU A 42 -18.00 9.43 9.87
CA LEU A 42 -18.50 8.91 11.16
C LEU A 42 -20.00 9.15 11.29
N LYS A 43 -20.71 8.10 11.70
CA LYS A 43 -22.16 8.11 11.97
C LYS A 43 -22.44 7.23 13.18
N ASP A 44 -23.66 7.32 13.71
CA ASP A 44 -24.12 6.44 14.78
C ASP A 44 -23.89 4.96 14.36
N GLY A 45 -23.16 4.22 15.20
CA GLY A 45 -22.75 2.83 14.92
C GLY A 45 -21.43 2.66 14.16
N TYR A 46 -20.75 3.75 13.71
CA TYR A 46 -19.42 3.70 13.11
C TYR A 46 -18.48 4.71 13.76
N GLY A 47 -17.72 4.24 14.74
CA GLY A 47 -16.82 5.09 15.53
C GLY A 47 -15.42 5.24 14.93
N ALA A 48 -14.63 6.17 15.48
CA ALA A 48 -13.23 6.39 15.08
C ALA A 48 -12.36 5.13 15.23
N TRP A 49 -12.68 4.25 16.18
CA TRP A 49 -11.98 2.98 16.37
C TRP A 49 -12.27 1.98 15.23
N ASP A 50 -13.49 1.96 14.71
CA ASP A 50 -13.86 1.10 13.59
C ASP A 50 -13.26 1.63 12.28
N ALA A 51 -13.20 2.95 12.11
CA ALA A 51 -12.47 3.59 11.02
C ALA A 51 -10.97 3.20 11.04
N LEU A 52 -10.35 3.21 12.23
CA LEU A 52 -8.94 2.79 12.37
C LEU A 52 -8.75 1.32 11.98
N LYS A 53 -9.62 0.42 12.47
CA LYS A 53 -9.57 -1.00 12.09
C LYS A 53 -9.71 -1.18 10.58
N TYR A 54 -10.69 -0.50 9.97
CA TYR A 54 -10.93 -0.57 8.53
C TYR A 54 -9.70 -0.16 7.73
N VAL A 55 -9.06 0.96 8.11
CA VAL A 55 -7.86 1.47 7.43
C VAL A 55 -6.67 0.54 7.62
N LEU A 56 -6.49 -0.02 8.82
CA LEU A 56 -5.40 -0.97 9.09
C LEU A 56 -5.57 -2.27 8.30
N TRP A 57 -6.80 -2.80 8.21
CA TRP A 57 -7.08 -3.96 7.36
C TRP A 57 -6.93 -3.66 5.88
N GLY A 58 -7.15 -2.41 5.45
CA GLY A 58 -6.91 -1.93 4.09
C GLY A 58 -5.44 -1.66 3.76
N ALA A 59 -4.56 -1.55 4.76
CA ALA A 59 -3.17 -1.15 4.57
C ALA A 59 -2.38 -2.00 3.54
N PRO A 60 -2.52 -3.33 3.47
CA PRO A 60 -1.84 -4.14 2.44
C PRO A 60 -2.27 -3.78 1.01
N ASN A 61 -3.52 -3.42 0.80
CA ASN A 61 -4.01 -2.97 -0.50
C ASN A 61 -3.39 -1.61 -0.89
N TYR A 62 -3.30 -0.67 0.06
CA TYR A 62 -2.64 0.63 -0.18
C TYR A 62 -1.15 0.46 -0.47
N LEU A 63 -0.47 -0.44 0.23
CA LEU A 63 0.93 -0.79 -0.07
C LEU A 63 1.08 -1.29 -1.50
N TYR A 64 0.23 -2.21 -1.94
CA TYR A 64 0.25 -2.74 -3.30
C TYR A 64 0.10 -1.63 -4.37
N GLU A 65 -0.83 -0.71 -4.18
CA GLU A 65 -1.09 0.40 -5.10
C GLU A 65 0.11 1.36 -5.20
N ILE A 66 0.83 1.58 -4.09
CA ILE A 66 1.94 2.54 -4.02
C ILE A 66 3.27 1.95 -4.49
N LEU A 67 3.45 0.63 -4.44
CA LEU A 67 4.72 -0.03 -4.77
C LEU A 67 5.35 0.40 -6.11
N PRO A 68 4.62 0.53 -7.24
CA PRO A 68 5.21 0.95 -8.50
C PRO A 68 5.76 2.40 -8.46
N ILE A 69 5.00 3.30 -7.84
CA ILE A 69 5.38 4.72 -7.71
C ILE A 69 6.57 4.86 -6.75
N SER A 70 6.54 4.15 -5.63
CA SER A 70 7.61 4.18 -4.63
C SER A 70 8.92 3.57 -5.18
N ALA A 71 8.83 2.54 -6.02
CA ALA A 71 9.98 1.98 -6.70
C ALA A 71 10.66 3.00 -7.61
N LEU A 72 9.88 3.77 -8.38
CA LEU A 72 10.40 4.83 -9.24
C LEU A 72 11.08 5.95 -8.44
N ILE A 73 10.37 6.48 -7.44
CA ILE A 73 10.89 7.55 -6.57
C ILE A 73 12.13 7.06 -5.81
N GLY A 74 12.08 5.86 -5.26
CA GLY A 74 13.20 5.27 -4.53
C GLY A 74 14.41 4.98 -5.43
N ALA A 75 14.21 4.61 -6.70
CA ALA A 75 15.29 4.46 -7.66
C ALA A 75 16.00 5.80 -7.91
N VAL A 76 15.22 6.87 -8.11
CA VAL A 76 15.77 8.22 -8.32
C VAL A 76 16.53 8.71 -7.07
N LEU A 77 15.94 8.54 -5.88
CA LEU A 77 16.56 8.92 -4.62
C LEU A 77 17.85 8.11 -4.34
N GLY A 78 17.80 6.79 -4.54
CA GLY A 78 18.95 5.91 -4.33
C GLY A 78 20.09 6.22 -5.28
N LEU A 79 19.81 6.44 -6.57
CA LEU A 79 20.82 6.89 -7.54
C LEU A 79 21.32 8.30 -7.24
N GLY A 80 20.42 9.20 -6.81
CA GLY A 80 20.79 10.56 -6.39
C GLY A 80 21.76 10.54 -5.21
N THR A 81 21.53 9.70 -4.21
CA THR A 81 22.43 9.53 -3.07
C THR A 81 23.82 9.04 -3.51
N LEU A 82 23.87 8.03 -4.40
CA LEU A 82 25.14 7.53 -4.95
C LEU A 82 25.86 8.59 -5.80
N ALA A 83 25.09 9.43 -6.49
CA ALA A 83 25.64 10.52 -7.30
C ALA A 83 26.21 11.65 -6.42
N SER A 84 25.48 12.08 -5.40
CA SER A 84 25.89 13.15 -4.48
C SER A 84 27.17 12.80 -3.69
N ASN A 85 27.35 11.52 -3.37
CA ASN A 85 28.56 11.00 -2.74
C ASN A 85 29.71 10.75 -3.73
N SER A 86 29.55 11.15 -5.00
CA SER A 86 30.53 10.92 -6.08
C SER A 86 30.81 9.44 -6.37
N GLU A 87 30.09 8.51 -5.77
CA GLU A 87 30.28 7.06 -5.93
C GLU A 87 30.03 6.61 -7.37
N LEU A 88 29.02 7.19 -8.05
CA LEU A 88 28.73 6.92 -9.46
C LEU A 88 29.90 7.35 -10.37
N ILE A 89 30.55 8.47 -10.07
CA ILE A 89 31.71 8.97 -10.85
C ILE A 89 32.89 8.02 -10.67
N VAL A 90 33.15 7.61 -9.42
CA VAL A 90 34.23 6.64 -9.13
C VAL A 90 33.97 5.29 -9.80
N MET A 91 32.74 4.79 -9.78
CA MET A 91 32.38 3.54 -10.46
C MET A 91 32.62 3.65 -11.97
N ARG A 92 32.32 4.78 -12.59
CA ARG A 92 32.53 4.99 -14.02
C ARG A 92 33.99 5.14 -14.37
N SER A 93 34.80 5.79 -13.53
CA SER A 93 36.26 5.94 -13.79
C SER A 93 37.00 4.60 -13.75
N VAL A 94 36.52 3.62 -12.96
CA VAL A 94 37.07 2.25 -12.96
C VAL A 94 36.43 1.32 -14.01
N GLY A 95 35.68 1.89 -15.00
CA GLY A 95 35.17 1.15 -16.14
C GLY A 95 33.85 0.40 -15.92
N VAL A 96 33.05 0.72 -14.89
CA VAL A 96 31.71 0.17 -14.75
C VAL A 96 30.76 0.83 -15.74
N SER A 97 30.18 0.06 -16.67
CA SER A 97 29.25 0.57 -17.66
C SER A 97 27.89 1.01 -17.00
N LEU A 98 27.28 2.04 -17.59
CA LEU A 98 25.96 2.55 -17.13
C LEU A 98 24.89 1.46 -17.12
N TRP A 99 24.83 0.65 -18.16
CA TRP A 99 23.87 -0.46 -18.26
C TRP A 99 23.97 -1.47 -17.12
N ARG A 100 25.16 -1.62 -16.56
CA ARG A 100 25.37 -2.50 -15.41
C ARG A 100 24.84 -1.89 -14.12
N ILE A 101 25.00 -0.58 -13.93
CA ILE A 101 24.42 0.15 -12.79
C ILE A 101 22.90 0.07 -12.88
N VAL A 102 22.31 0.33 -14.05
CA VAL A 102 20.87 0.18 -14.31
C VAL A 102 20.40 -1.24 -13.99
N GLY A 103 21.13 -2.28 -14.39
CA GLY A 103 20.82 -3.67 -14.08
C GLY A 103 20.78 -3.97 -12.58
N TRP A 104 21.64 -3.33 -11.78
CA TRP A 104 21.62 -3.48 -10.32
C TRP A 104 20.42 -2.77 -9.68
N VAL A 105 20.00 -1.62 -10.20
CA VAL A 105 18.80 -0.91 -9.77
C VAL A 105 17.54 -1.70 -10.13
N ILE A 106 17.47 -2.25 -11.34
CA ILE A 106 16.35 -3.11 -11.76
C ILE A 106 16.25 -4.34 -10.85
N ARG A 107 17.39 -4.91 -10.43
CA ARG A 107 17.38 -6.02 -9.48
C ARG A 107 16.76 -5.65 -8.13
N SER A 108 16.97 -4.42 -7.64
CA SER A 108 16.30 -3.90 -6.45
C SER A 108 14.80 -3.76 -6.67
N ALA A 109 14.39 -3.22 -7.83
CA ALA A 109 12.98 -3.08 -8.18
C ALA A 109 12.26 -4.43 -8.31
N LEU A 110 12.93 -5.46 -8.85
CA LEU A 110 12.38 -6.81 -8.94
C LEU A 110 12.01 -7.40 -7.56
N LEU A 111 12.75 -7.06 -6.50
CA LEU A 111 12.37 -7.47 -5.14
C LEU A 111 11.01 -6.88 -4.72
N LEU A 112 10.75 -5.63 -5.07
CA LEU A 112 9.45 -5.00 -4.80
C LEU A 112 8.34 -5.60 -5.67
N VAL A 113 8.64 -5.97 -6.91
CA VAL A 113 7.68 -6.67 -7.77
C VAL A 113 7.30 -8.02 -7.17
N VAL A 114 8.25 -8.82 -6.71
CA VAL A 114 8.00 -10.09 -6.03
C VAL A 114 7.16 -9.86 -4.77
N LEU A 115 7.50 -8.84 -3.99
CA LEU A 115 6.72 -8.46 -2.80
C LEU A 115 5.28 -8.08 -3.16
N SER A 116 5.07 -7.32 -4.25
CA SER A 116 3.73 -6.94 -4.70
C SER A 116 2.88 -8.14 -5.10
N PHE A 117 3.48 -9.13 -5.79
CA PHE A 117 2.79 -10.39 -6.11
C PHE A 117 2.42 -11.17 -4.85
N ALA A 118 3.33 -11.30 -3.89
CA ALA A 118 3.05 -11.99 -2.63
C ALA A 118 1.93 -11.30 -1.83
N LEU A 119 1.91 -9.96 -1.80
CA LEU A 119 0.83 -9.20 -1.18
C LEU A 119 -0.50 -9.44 -1.90
N SER A 120 -0.51 -9.39 -3.24
CA SER A 120 -1.72 -9.54 -4.05
C SER A 120 -2.36 -10.93 -3.90
N GLU A 121 -1.57 -11.99 -3.89
CA GLU A 121 -2.08 -13.36 -3.88
C GLU A 121 -2.47 -13.85 -2.47
N TRP A 122 -1.71 -13.47 -1.45
CA TRP A 122 -1.84 -14.09 -0.12
C TRP A 122 -2.44 -13.15 0.93
N VAL A 123 -2.08 -11.88 0.92
CA VAL A 123 -2.45 -10.94 2.00
C VAL A 123 -3.73 -10.19 1.68
N ILE A 124 -3.84 -9.63 0.48
CA ILE A 124 -4.97 -8.78 0.08
C ILE A 124 -6.32 -9.50 0.14
N PRO A 125 -6.48 -10.76 -0.35
CA PRO A 125 -7.77 -11.45 -0.26
C PRO A 125 -8.28 -11.56 1.16
N TYR A 126 -7.41 -11.98 2.09
CA TYR A 126 -7.75 -12.15 3.50
C TYR A 126 -8.08 -10.82 4.19
N THR A 127 -7.26 -9.78 3.97
CA THR A 127 -7.43 -8.49 4.63
C THR A 127 -8.63 -7.71 4.11
N ASN A 128 -8.96 -7.84 2.82
CA ASN A 128 -10.15 -7.21 2.23
C ASN A 128 -11.46 -7.79 2.79
N GLU A 129 -11.51 -9.09 3.09
CA GLU A 129 -12.68 -9.68 3.74
C GLU A 129 -12.88 -9.11 5.15
N GLN A 130 -11.80 -8.95 5.91
CA GLN A 130 -11.85 -8.34 7.24
C GLN A 130 -12.25 -6.86 7.19
N ALA A 131 -11.72 -6.09 6.26
CA ALA A 131 -12.10 -4.69 6.06
C ALA A 131 -13.60 -4.55 5.72
N LYS A 132 -14.11 -5.41 4.82
CA LYS A 132 -15.53 -5.43 4.44
C LYS A 132 -16.42 -5.83 5.63
N SER A 133 -16.00 -6.77 6.48
CA SER A 133 -16.76 -7.20 7.64
C SER A 133 -16.94 -6.06 8.66
N VAL A 134 -15.90 -5.25 8.91
CA VAL A 134 -15.99 -4.08 9.77
C VAL A 134 -17.01 -3.07 9.22
N LYS A 135 -16.96 -2.79 7.93
CA LYS A 135 -17.88 -1.82 7.29
C LYS A 135 -19.31 -2.34 7.15
N SER A 136 -19.49 -3.65 6.96
CA SER A 136 -20.83 -4.27 6.91
C SER A 136 -21.49 -4.37 8.29
N ALA A 137 -20.72 -4.64 9.33
CA ALA A 137 -21.24 -4.65 10.70
C ALA A 137 -21.74 -3.27 11.12
N SER A 138 -21.01 -2.19 10.80
CA SER A 138 -21.44 -0.82 11.07
C SER A 138 -22.67 -0.42 10.24
N LYS A 139 -22.76 -0.88 8.99
CA LYS A 139 -23.91 -0.64 8.13
C LYS A 139 -25.16 -1.40 8.62
N ALA A 140 -24.99 -2.61 9.11
CA ALA A 140 -26.07 -3.39 9.73
C ALA A 140 -26.60 -2.72 11.02
N ALA A 141 -25.71 -2.16 11.84
CA ALA A 141 -26.10 -1.38 13.02
C ALA A 141 -26.92 -0.13 12.63
N GLN A 142 -26.52 0.58 11.57
CA GLN A 142 -27.28 1.73 11.04
C GLN A 142 -28.65 1.33 10.47
N LEU A 143 -28.75 0.17 9.81
CA LEU A 143 -30.03 -0.32 9.27
C LEU A 143 -30.97 -0.83 10.37
N GLY A 144 -30.43 -1.32 11.49
CA GLY A 144 -31.21 -1.68 12.68
C GLY A 144 -31.88 -0.49 13.39
N GLU A 145 -31.35 0.72 13.19
CA GLU A 145 -31.88 1.97 13.73
C GLU A 145 -32.94 2.62 12.81
N VAL A 146 -32.94 2.26 11.52
CA VAL A 146 -33.97 2.71 10.56
C VAL A 146 -35.18 1.79 10.68
N ARG A 147 -36.26 2.28 11.23
CA ARG A 147 -37.57 1.62 11.32
C ARG A 147 -38.15 1.35 9.94
N GLY A 148 -37.68 0.27 9.31
CA GLY A 148 -38.14 -0.19 8.00
C GLY A 148 -37.36 0.34 6.80
N TYR A 149 -37.17 -0.50 5.80
CA TYR A 149 -36.55 -0.14 4.52
C TYR A 149 -37.31 -0.74 3.34
N TRP A 150 -37.22 -0.05 2.21
CA TRP A 150 -37.79 -0.55 0.97
C TRP A 150 -36.80 -1.47 0.27
N THR A 151 -37.18 -2.72 0.06
CA THR A 151 -36.41 -3.64 -0.80
C THR A 151 -37.19 -3.99 -2.04
N ARG A 152 -36.49 -4.24 -3.15
CA ARG A 152 -37.08 -4.67 -4.40
C ARG A 152 -36.84 -6.16 -4.60
N GLU A 153 -37.88 -6.94 -4.65
CA GLU A 153 -37.84 -8.35 -5.00
C GLU A 153 -38.59 -8.54 -6.35
N GLY A 154 -37.82 -8.69 -7.42
CA GLY A 154 -38.37 -8.75 -8.78
C GLY A 154 -39.02 -7.43 -9.22
N GLN A 155 -40.33 -7.46 -9.49
CA GLN A 155 -41.13 -6.27 -9.86
C GLN A 155 -41.95 -5.66 -8.69
N ARG A 156 -41.78 -6.16 -7.47
CA ARG A 156 -42.49 -5.67 -6.30
C ARG A 156 -41.57 -4.90 -5.36
N PHE A 157 -42.07 -3.79 -4.81
CA PHE A 157 -41.44 -3.05 -3.73
C PHE A 157 -42.07 -3.52 -2.43
N ILE A 158 -41.25 -4.04 -1.51
CA ILE A 158 -41.69 -4.52 -0.20
C ILE A 158 -41.10 -3.57 0.84
N TYR A 159 -41.96 -3.02 1.68
CA TYR A 159 -41.58 -2.27 2.86
C TYR A 159 -41.52 -3.24 4.03
N ILE A 160 -40.35 -3.42 4.61
CA ILE A 160 -40.16 -4.26 5.78
C ILE A 160 -40.08 -3.34 7.00
N ASP A 161 -41.12 -3.36 7.82
CA ASP A 161 -41.17 -2.66 9.10
C ASP A 161 -40.78 -3.62 10.22
N TYR A 162 -39.75 -3.30 10.98
CA TYR A 162 -39.41 -4.07 12.18
C TYR A 162 -40.30 -3.59 13.33
N ALA A 163 -41.42 -4.24 13.51
CA ALA A 163 -42.20 -4.10 14.73
C ALA A 163 -41.39 -4.66 15.90
N ASN A 164 -40.97 -3.79 16.80
CA ASN A 164 -40.33 -4.17 18.04
C ASN A 164 -41.45 -4.77 18.96
N SER A 165 -41.40 -6.07 19.19
CA SER A 165 -42.16 -6.75 20.23
C SER A 165 -41.35 -6.86 21.50
#